data_8b4ca231498e16ef56032c6461664711
#
_entry.id   8b4ca231498e16ef56032c6461664711
#
_cell.length_a   1.000
_cell.length_b   1.000
_cell.length_c   1.000
_cell.angle_alpha   90.00
_cell.angle_beta   90.00
_cell.angle_gamma   90.00
#
_symmetry.space_group_name_H-M   'P 1'
#
loop_
_entity.id
_entity.type
_entity.pdbx_description
1 polymer ?
#
loop_
_entity_poly.entity_id
_entity_poly.type
_entity_poly.pdbx_seq_one_letter_code
_entity_poly.pdbx_strand_id
1 'polypeptide(L)'
;MHDDAVISLSDLMTPWEQIQKRASLAGEGDFVIAIYNPKSRGRTTYLDQIRNIVLQFRKPGTPVGIVRKAGRPGMNWTISTLEKLPEEDVDMQSTVIIGNSNSYIADGHIITPRGYKL
;
A
#
# COMPACT_ATOMS: atom_id res chain seq x y z
N MET A 1 -16.47 1.79 10.60
CA MET A 1 -16.12 0.98 9.43
C MET A 1 -14.99 1.65 8.66
N HIS A 2 -13.99 0.89 8.30
CA HIS A 2 -12.86 1.40 7.52
C HIS A 2 -12.98 0.96 6.08
N ASP A 3 -12.72 1.87 5.16
CA ASP A 3 -12.75 1.58 3.73
C ASP A 3 -11.35 1.13 3.29
N ASP A 4 -10.95 -0.03 3.79
CA ASP A 4 -9.61 -0.57 3.56
C ASP A 4 -9.69 -1.85 2.75
N ALA A 5 -8.72 -2.05 1.90
CA ALA A 5 -8.50 -3.31 1.20
C ALA A 5 -7.16 -3.88 1.62
N VAL A 6 -7.13 -5.17 1.92
CA VAL A 6 -5.91 -5.87 2.33
C VAL A 6 -5.53 -6.84 1.21
N ILE A 7 -4.31 -6.71 0.72
CA ILE A 7 -3.82 -7.52 -0.41
C ILE A 7 -2.48 -8.14 -0.02
N SER A 8 -2.38 -9.46 -0.17
CA SER A 8 -1.10 -10.15 -0.06
C SER A 8 -0.53 -10.36 -1.46
N LEU A 9 0.75 -10.06 -1.64
CA LEU A 9 1.42 -10.28 -2.92
C LEU A 9 1.97 -11.69 -3.06
N SER A 10 1.71 -12.58 -2.10
CA SER A 10 2.07 -13.97 -2.22
C SER A 10 1.17 -14.65 -3.24
N ASP A 11 1.75 -15.24 -4.29
CA ASP A 11 0.99 -15.93 -5.32
C ASP A 11 1.00 -17.45 -5.14
N LEU A 12 1.39 -17.93 -3.95
CA LEU A 12 1.41 -19.38 -3.68
C LEU A 12 0.02 -19.99 -3.75
N MET A 13 -0.99 -19.26 -3.26
CA MET A 13 -2.37 -19.74 -3.19
C MET A 13 -3.32 -18.96 -4.09
N THR A 14 -2.88 -17.85 -4.65
CA THR A 14 -3.73 -16.95 -5.44
C THR A 14 -3.02 -16.59 -6.73
N PRO A 15 -3.64 -16.80 -7.90
CA PRO A 15 -3.03 -16.43 -9.17
C PRO A 15 -2.71 -14.93 -9.23
N TRP A 16 -1.62 -14.59 -9.87
CA TRP A 16 -1.15 -13.20 -9.97
C TRP A 16 -2.19 -12.30 -10.65
N GLU A 17 -2.88 -12.80 -11.68
CA GLU A 17 -3.92 -12.04 -12.36
C GLU A 17 -5.05 -11.63 -11.41
N GLN A 18 -5.38 -12.49 -10.45
CA GLN A 18 -6.41 -12.16 -9.47
C GLN A 18 -5.92 -11.10 -8.48
N ILE A 19 -4.65 -11.17 -8.10
CA ILE A 19 -4.05 -10.15 -7.22
C ILE A 19 -4.07 -8.80 -7.93
N GLN A 20 -3.71 -8.77 -9.21
CA GLN A 20 -3.75 -7.54 -9.99
C GLN A 20 -5.18 -6.99 -10.10
N LYS A 21 -6.16 -7.85 -10.31
CA LYS A 21 -7.55 -7.44 -10.38
C LYS A 21 -8.02 -6.82 -9.06
N ARG A 22 -7.65 -7.44 -7.94
CA ARG A 22 -8.00 -6.90 -6.63
C ARG A 22 -7.39 -5.52 -6.41
N ALA A 23 -6.14 -5.33 -6.82
CA ALA A 23 -5.50 -4.03 -6.71
C ALA A 23 -6.21 -2.98 -7.56
N SER A 24 -6.60 -3.34 -8.76
CA SER A 24 -7.33 -2.44 -9.65
C SER A 24 -8.69 -2.05 -9.06
N LEU A 25 -9.44 -3.01 -8.53
CA LEU A 25 -10.74 -2.75 -7.92
C LEU A 25 -10.61 -1.89 -6.66
N ALA A 26 -9.59 -2.14 -5.85
CA ALA A 26 -9.34 -1.34 -4.66
C ALA A 26 -8.95 0.08 -5.03
N GLY A 27 -8.15 0.26 -6.08
CA GLY A 27 -7.79 1.58 -6.58
C GLY A 27 -9.00 2.33 -7.08
N GLU A 28 -9.81 1.69 -7.92
CA GLU A 28 -11.02 2.28 -8.48
C GLU A 28 -12.04 2.62 -7.39
N GLY A 29 -12.15 1.77 -6.37
CA GLY A 29 -13.06 1.99 -5.25
C GLY A 29 -12.56 3.00 -4.23
N ASP A 30 -11.39 3.57 -4.44
CA ASP A 30 -10.78 4.56 -3.56
C ASP A 30 -10.55 4.07 -2.13
N PHE A 31 -10.22 2.79 -1.99
CA PHE A 31 -9.86 2.21 -0.70
C PHE A 31 -8.43 2.59 -0.30
N VAL A 32 -8.19 2.68 1.00
CA VAL A 32 -6.83 2.59 1.53
C VAL A 32 -6.38 1.15 1.33
N ILE A 33 -5.18 0.96 0.80
CA ILE A 33 -4.71 -0.38 0.43
C ILE A 33 -3.54 -0.77 1.32
N ALA A 34 -3.69 -1.87 2.07
CA ALA A 34 -2.60 -2.43 2.86
C ALA A 34 -2.05 -3.65 2.11
N ILE A 35 -0.76 -3.63 1.83
CA ILE A 35 -0.08 -4.66 1.06
C ILE A 35 0.86 -5.44 1.97
N TYR A 36 0.61 -6.73 2.11
CA TYR A 36 1.45 -7.66 2.86
C TYR A 36 2.31 -8.48 1.91
N ASN A 37 3.44 -8.94 2.40
CA ASN A 37 4.41 -9.72 1.61
C ASN A 37 4.81 -8.96 0.33
N PRO A 38 5.18 -7.68 0.45
CA PRO A 38 5.41 -6.83 -0.73
C PRO A 38 6.63 -7.26 -1.53
N LYS A 39 7.58 -7.92 -0.89
CA LYS A 39 8.76 -8.49 -1.56
C LYS A 39 8.99 -9.89 -1.04
N SER A 40 8.47 -10.88 -1.75
CA SER A 40 8.83 -12.25 -1.49
C SER A 40 10.06 -12.60 -2.32
N ARG A 41 10.75 -13.67 -1.94
CA ARG A 41 11.96 -14.08 -2.62
C ARG A 41 11.72 -14.22 -4.11
N GLY A 42 12.54 -13.55 -4.93
CA GLY A 42 12.46 -13.64 -6.38
C GLY A 42 11.33 -12.85 -7.03
N ARG A 43 10.57 -12.04 -6.26
CA ARG A 43 9.39 -11.35 -6.78
C ARG A 43 9.39 -9.86 -6.47
N THR A 44 10.55 -9.24 -6.61
CA THR A 44 10.73 -7.83 -6.27
C THR A 44 9.93 -6.89 -7.16
N THR A 45 9.56 -7.33 -8.38
CA THR A 45 8.83 -6.51 -9.34
C THR A 45 7.33 -6.47 -9.09
N TYR A 46 6.79 -7.35 -8.26
CA TYR A 46 5.34 -7.40 -8.03
C TYR A 46 4.82 -6.11 -7.39
N LEU A 47 5.54 -5.60 -6.42
CA LEU A 47 5.14 -4.34 -5.77
C LEU A 47 5.11 -3.20 -6.79
N ASP A 48 6.09 -3.12 -7.68
CA ASP A 48 6.12 -2.10 -8.72
C ASP A 48 4.93 -2.22 -9.66
N GLN A 49 4.54 -3.44 -10.01
CA GLN A 49 3.37 -3.66 -10.86
C GLN A 49 2.08 -3.20 -10.17
N ILE A 50 1.93 -3.51 -8.88
CA ILE A 50 0.76 -3.05 -8.11
C ILE A 50 0.75 -1.53 -8.02
N ARG A 51 1.90 -0.92 -7.75
CA ARG A 51 2.02 0.53 -7.73
C ARG A 51 1.55 1.14 -9.05
N ASN A 52 1.97 0.58 -10.17
CA ASN A 52 1.58 1.09 -11.49
C ASN A 52 0.07 0.97 -11.72
N ILE A 53 -0.55 -0.11 -11.24
CA ILE A 53 -2.00 -0.27 -11.32
C ILE A 53 -2.70 0.81 -10.50
N VAL A 54 -2.26 1.02 -9.27
CA VAL A 54 -2.88 1.99 -8.36
C VAL A 54 -2.67 3.42 -8.87
N LEU A 55 -1.57 3.71 -9.53
CA LEU A 55 -1.31 5.04 -10.11
C LEU A 55 -2.34 5.44 -11.16
N GLN A 56 -3.08 4.49 -11.73
CA GLN A 56 -4.15 4.81 -12.67
C GLN A 56 -5.34 5.48 -11.97
N PHE A 57 -5.43 5.33 -10.66
CA PHE A 57 -6.56 5.80 -9.86
C PHE A 57 -6.16 6.80 -8.78
N ARG A 58 -4.88 7.06 -8.60
CA ARG A 58 -4.35 7.93 -7.55
C ARG A 58 -3.33 8.91 -8.11
N LYS A 59 -3.19 10.04 -7.44
CA LYS A 59 -2.16 11.01 -7.79
C LYS A 59 -0.79 10.49 -7.35
N PRO A 60 0.29 10.86 -8.04
CA PRO A 60 1.64 10.44 -7.65
C PRO A 60 2.03 10.84 -6.23
N GLY A 61 1.50 11.94 -5.73
CA GLY A 61 1.77 12.41 -4.37
C GLY A 61 0.96 11.74 -3.28
N THR A 62 0.15 10.74 -3.61
CA THR A 62 -0.63 9.99 -2.62
C THR A 62 0.30 9.46 -1.51
N PRO A 63 -0.03 9.71 -0.22
CA PRO A 63 0.82 9.24 0.87
C PRO A 63 0.93 7.72 0.92
N VAL A 64 2.13 7.24 1.19
CA VAL A 64 2.42 5.83 1.37
C VAL A 64 3.19 5.67 2.67
N GLY A 65 2.78 4.71 3.50
CA GLY A 65 3.50 4.33 4.70
C GLY A 65 4.13 2.97 4.52
N ILE A 66 5.36 2.82 5.00
CA ILE A 66 6.05 1.54 5.01
C ILE A 66 6.34 1.22 6.45
N VAL A 67 5.68 0.20 6.99
CA VAL A 67 5.86 -0.23 8.38
C VAL A 67 6.72 -1.49 8.38
N ARG A 68 7.84 -1.43 9.07
CA ARG A 68 8.78 -2.54 9.15
C ARG A 68 8.68 -3.19 10.51
N LYS A 69 8.65 -4.52 10.55
CA LYS A 69 8.59 -5.31 11.79
C LYS A 69 7.42 -4.92 12.68
N ALA A 70 6.25 -4.74 12.08
CA ALA A 70 5.05 -4.34 12.82
C ALA A 70 4.80 -5.27 14.01
N GLY A 71 4.64 -4.69 15.20
CA GLY A 71 4.38 -5.44 16.42
C GLY A 71 5.59 -6.16 17.00
N ARG A 72 6.81 -5.92 16.49
CA ARG A 72 8.04 -6.58 16.95
C ARG A 72 9.06 -5.56 17.44
N PRO A 73 10.07 -6.02 18.23
CA PRO A 73 11.19 -5.16 18.57
C PRO A 73 11.86 -4.63 17.30
N GLY A 74 12.19 -3.35 17.30
CA GLY A 74 12.77 -2.71 16.13
C GLY A 74 11.77 -2.19 15.13
N MET A 75 10.48 -2.19 15.47
CA MET A 75 9.46 -1.63 14.60
C MET A 75 9.79 -0.18 14.23
N ASN A 76 9.67 0.13 12.96
CA ASN A 76 9.85 1.50 12.47
C ASN A 76 8.96 1.69 11.23
N TRP A 77 8.79 2.95 10.84
CA TRP A 77 8.02 3.26 9.64
C TRP A 77 8.65 4.43 8.91
N THR A 78 8.33 4.49 7.61
CA THR A 78 8.74 5.58 6.73
C THR A 78 7.51 6.09 6.02
N ILE A 79 7.38 7.40 5.91
CA ILE A 79 6.31 8.03 5.14
C ILE A 79 6.92 8.47 3.80
N SER A 80 6.27 8.08 2.71
CA SER A 80 6.72 8.40 1.36
C SER A 80 5.51 8.73 0.50
N THR A 81 5.66 8.63 -0.81
CA THR A 81 4.58 8.85 -1.76
C THR A 81 4.50 7.67 -2.71
N LEU A 82 3.36 7.55 -3.39
CA LEU A 82 3.17 6.47 -4.37
C LEU A 82 4.21 6.56 -5.48
N GLU A 83 4.54 7.77 -5.92
CA GLU A 83 5.55 8.01 -6.93
C GLU A 83 6.93 7.51 -6.51
N LYS A 84 7.29 7.72 -5.24
CA LYS A 84 8.62 7.41 -4.71
C LYS A 84 8.72 6.00 -4.15
N LEU A 85 7.64 5.25 -4.11
CA LEU A 85 7.64 3.93 -3.49
C LEU A 85 8.75 3.01 -4.01
N PRO A 86 9.08 2.97 -5.32
CA PRO A 86 10.15 2.10 -5.80
C PRO A 86 11.53 2.42 -5.22
N GLU A 87 11.72 3.64 -4.72
CA GLU A 87 13.02 4.06 -4.16
C GLU A 87 13.14 3.71 -2.67
N GLU A 88 12.06 3.26 -2.04
CA GLU A 88 12.05 3.00 -0.61
C GLU A 88 12.55 1.59 -0.29
N ASP A 89 13.09 1.44 0.92
CA ASP A 89 13.54 0.16 1.42
C ASP A 89 12.35 -0.65 1.95
N VAL A 90 11.94 -1.63 1.17
CA VAL A 90 10.81 -2.50 1.49
C VAL A 90 11.32 -3.93 1.49
N ASP A 91 11.08 -4.66 2.57
CA ASP A 91 11.50 -6.06 2.70
C ASP A 91 10.30 -6.99 2.90
N MET A 92 10.58 -8.28 3.11
CA MET A 92 9.55 -9.29 3.27
C MET A 92 8.69 -9.12 4.51
N GLN A 93 9.20 -8.39 5.50
CA GLN A 93 8.50 -8.16 6.77
C GLN A 93 7.85 -6.78 6.82
N SER A 94 7.85 -6.07 5.70
CA SER A 94 7.23 -4.76 5.62
C SER A 94 5.76 -4.88 5.26
N THR A 95 4.97 -3.92 5.74
CA THR A 95 3.61 -3.70 5.27
C THR A 95 3.59 -2.33 4.59
N VAL A 96 3.10 -2.28 3.36
CA VAL A 96 2.98 -1.04 2.61
C VAL A 96 1.53 -0.59 2.65
N ILE A 97 1.30 0.64 3.09
CA ILE A 97 -0.04 1.21 3.20
C ILE A 97 -0.14 2.37 2.22
N ILE A 98 -1.02 2.25 1.25
CA ILE A 98 -1.26 3.29 0.24
C ILE A 98 -2.52 4.03 0.61
N GLY A 99 -2.42 5.35 0.82
CA GLY A 99 -3.57 6.18 1.13
C GLY A 99 -4.57 6.25 -0.02
N ASN A 100 -5.78 6.74 0.28
CA ASN A 100 -6.79 6.98 -0.75
C ASN A 100 -6.76 8.45 -1.20
N SER A 101 -7.74 8.87 -2.00
CA SER A 101 -7.77 10.21 -2.56
C SER A 101 -7.86 11.31 -1.49
N ASN A 102 -8.33 10.98 -0.29
CA ASN A 102 -8.50 11.93 0.80
C ASN A 102 -7.37 11.89 1.83
N SER A 103 -6.42 10.97 1.68
CA SER A 103 -5.33 10.82 2.62
C SER A 103 -4.35 11.98 2.54
N TYR A 104 -3.81 12.39 3.68
CA TYR A 104 -2.79 13.42 3.75
C TYR A 104 -1.82 13.12 4.89
N ILE A 105 -0.69 13.81 4.90
CA ILE A 105 0.34 13.64 5.92
C ILE A 105 0.25 14.78 6.91
N ALA A 106 0.19 14.45 8.20
CA ALA A 106 0.23 15.42 9.28
C ALA A 106 1.00 14.83 10.46
N ASP A 107 1.93 15.60 11.00
CA ASP A 107 2.74 15.20 12.17
C ASP A 107 3.40 13.83 12.01
N GLY A 108 3.92 13.54 10.82
CA GLY A 108 4.61 12.29 10.53
C GLY A 108 3.68 11.07 10.44
N HIS A 109 2.39 11.30 10.29
CA HIS A 109 1.39 10.25 10.16
C HIS A 109 0.55 10.45 8.91
N ILE A 110 0.01 9.35 8.40
CA ILE A 110 -0.95 9.38 7.31
C ILE A 110 -2.34 9.42 7.92
N ILE A 111 -3.12 10.42 7.53
CA ILE A 111 -4.48 10.61 8.02
C ILE A 111 -5.44 10.44 6.86
N THR A 112 -6.45 9.58 7.04
CA THR A 112 -7.48 9.36 6.04
C THR A 112 -8.84 9.68 6.66
N PRO A 113 -9.44 10.83 6.29
CA PRO A 113 -10.79 11.15 6.75
C PRO A 113 -11.79 10.14 6.20
N ARG A 114 -12.84 9.87 6.97
CA ARG A 114 -13.86 8.90 6.57
C ARG A 114 -14.86 9.43 5.56
N GLY A 115 -14.69 10.68 5.11
CA GLY A 115 -15.54 11.23 4.07
C GLY A 115 -16.88 11.76 4.55
N TYR A 116 -17.18 11.72 5.83
CA TYR A 116 -18.38 12.36 6.38
C TYR A 116 -17.99 13.30 7.50
N LYS A 117 -18.82 14.30 7.70
CA LYS A 117 -18.60 15.30 8.73
C LYS A 117 -19.55 15.06 9.90
N LEU A 118 -19.02 15.21 11.06
CA LEU A 118 -19.81 15.14 12.28
C LEU A 118 -20.01 16.53 12.85
#